data_1a911ebf27de8e0e2fe894a23d15f9d2
#
_entry.id   1a911ebf27de8e0e2fe894a23d15f9d2
#
_cell.length_a   1.000
_cell.length_b   1.000
_cell.length_c   1.000
_cell.angle_alpha   90.00
_cell.angle_beta   90.00
_cell.angle_gamma   90.00
#
_symmetry.space_group_name_H-M   'P 1'
#
loop_
_entity.id
_entity.type
_entity.pdbx_description
1 polymer ?
#
loop_
_entity_poly.entity_id
_entity_poly.type
_entity_poly.pdbx_seq_one_letter_code
_entity_poly.pdbx_strand_id
1 'polypeptide(L)'
;MAEDDTDTVLDNDSIPKNDDKWVFYIVHNKGYTYAGVSPDPVKRLRKHNGELAGGAKYTLSKGKGWEHVCLIHGFQTKTQALHFEWASKHVPPRDAGGLVNRVKKLYILLNKERWTSKSCEAKSVPLIVEWKKAVECKDRTVPDYIMDTYTPLLHSPALKGRLLT
;
A
#
# COMPACT_ATOMS: atom_id res chain seq x y z
N MET A 1 0.98 -16.90 -4.87
CA MET A 1 0.72 -16.47 -5.62
C MET A 1 1.22 -15.29 -5.97
N ALA A 2 1.94 -14.85 -5.93
CA ALA A 2 2.66 -13.80 -6.16
C ALA A 2 2.91 -13.40 -7.48
N GLU A 3 2.14 -13.68 -8.20
CA GLU A 3 2.38 -13.53 -9.34
C GLU A 3 2.52 -12.30 -9.90
N ASP A 4 2.11 -11.48 -9.46
CA ASP A 4 1.99 -10.26 -9.94
C ASP A 4 3.16 -9.48 -10.18
N ASP A 5 4.17 -9.75 -9.63
CA ASP A 5 5.28 -8.91 -9.73
C ASP A 5 5.87 -8.86 -11.05
N THR A 6 5.60 -9.73 -11.90
CA THR A 6 6.15 -9.65 -13.20
C THR A 6 5.73 -8.42 -13.95
N ASP A 7 4.66 -7.83 -13.56
CA ASP A 7 4.21 -6.66 -14.26
C ASP A 7 5.12 -5.48 -14.10
N THR A 8 5.86 -5.43 -13.03
CA THR A 8 6.74 -4.31 -12.82
C THR A 8 8.00 -4.44 -13.63
N VAL A 9 8.31 -5.63 -14.09
CA VAL A 9 9.55 -5.83 -14.77
C VAL A 9 9.45 -5.50 -16.24
N LEU A 10 8.26 -5.58 -16.78
CA LEU A 10 8.11 -5.45 -18.19
C LEU A 10 8.10 -4.04 -18.73
N ASP A 11 8.08 -3.06 -17.88
CA ASP A 11 7.95 -1.72 -18.34
C ASP A 11 9.28 -1.04 -18.40
N ASN A 12 10.10 -1.46 -19.32
CA ASN A 12 11.45 -0.94 -19.42
C ASN A 12 11.49 0.51 -19.84
N ASP A 13 10.53 0.93 -20.62
CA ASP A 13 10.55 2.29 -21.11
C ASP A 13 10.21 3.29 -20.05
N SER A 14 9.54 2.83 -19.00
CA SER A 14 9.17 3.73 -17.94
C SER A 14 9.98 3.51 -16.69
N ILE A 15 11.11 2.84 -16.77
CA ILE A 15 11.95 2.64 -15.60
C ILE A 15 12.36 3.98 -15.04
N PRO A 16 12.06 4.25 -13.79
CA PRO A 16 12.41 5.53 -13.22
C PRO A 16 13.91 5.63 -13.09
N LYS A 17 14.42 6.77 -13.45
CA LYS A 17 15.82 7.05 -13.28
C LYS A 17 16.17 7.25 -11.82
N ASN A 18 15.14 7.43 -10.99
CA ASN A 18 15.33 7.75 -9.61
C ASN A 18 14.60 6.72 -8.78
N ASP A 19 15.33 5.92 -8.03
CA ASP A 19 14.77 4.81 -7.26
C ASP A 19 13.90 5.27 -6.10
N ASP A 20 13.96 6.54 -5.71
CA ASP A 20 13.17 7.03 -4.57
C ASP A 20 11.72 7.27 -4.92
N LYS A 21 11.29 6.91 -6.12
CA LYS A 21 9.89 7.09 -6.51
C LYS A 21 9.02 5.86 -6.32
N TRP A 22 9.56 4.77 -5.82
CA TRP A 22 8.75 3.56 -5.63
C TRP A 22 7.83 3.73 -4.43
N VAL A 23 6.55 3.43 -4.63
CA VAL A 23 5.49 3.62 -3.65
C VAL A 23 4.80 2.29 -3.42
N PHE A 24 4.60 1.93 -2.15
CA PHE A 24 3.77 0.78 -1.80
C PHE A 24 2.33 1.27 -1.70
N TYR A 25 1.40 0.48 -2.20
CA TYR A 25 -0.01 0.87 -2.16
C TYR A 25 -0.88 -0.31 -1.75
N ILE A 26 -2.04 0.02 -1.20
CA ILE A 26 -3.12 -0.93 -0.97
C ILE A 26 -4.32 -0.41 -1.73
N VAL A 27 -5.00 -1.30 -2.48
CA VAL A 27 -6.24 -1.00 -3.19
C VAL A 27 -7.33 -1.95 -2.72
N HIS A 28 -8.57 -1.52 -2.87
CA HIS A 28 -9.73 -2.23 -2.36
C HIS A 28 -10.87 -2.18 -3.39
N ASN A 29 -11.58 -3.30 -3.53
CA ASN A 29 -12.73 -3.39 -4.42
C ASN A 29 -13.68 -4.44 -3.85
N LYS A 30 -14.87 -4.01 -3.42
CA LYS A 30 -15.92 -4.93 -2.98
C LYS A 30 -15.53 -5.95 -1.92
N GLY A 31 -14.70 -5.68 -1.04
CA GLY A 31 -14.25 -6.64 -0.02
C GLY A 31 -12.94 -7.31 -0.36
N TYR A 32 -12.46 -7.16 -1.58
CA TYR A 32 -11.15 -7.67 -1.98
C TYR A 32 -10.10 -6.60 -1.79
N THR A 33 -8.88 -7.01 -1.44
CA THR A 33 -7.76 -6.08 -1.31
C THR A 33 -6.57 -6.61 -2.09
N TYR A 34 -5.71 -5.69 -2.48
CA TYR A 34 -4.47 -6.05 -3.17
C TYR A 34 -3.39 -5.05 -2.77
N ALA A 35 -2.18 -5.54 -2.60
CA ALA A 35 -1.04 -4.70 -2.25
C ALA A 35 0.05 -4.85 -3.30
N GLY A 36 0.73 -3.76 -3.60
CA GLY A 36 1.79 -3.79 -4.60
C GLY A 36 2.71 -2.59 -4.45
N VAL A 37 3.67 -2.50 -5.36
CA VAL A 37 4.56 -1.36 -5.45
C VAL A 37 4.60 -0.86 -6.88
N SER A 38 4.78 0.43 -7.04
CA SER A 38 4.84 1.04 -8.37
C SER A 38 5.53 2.39 -8.28
N PRO A 39 6.25 2.80 -9.33
CA PRO A 39 6.75 4.18 -9.40
C PRO A 39 5.65 5.17 -9.78
N ASP A 40 4.51 4.67 -10.25
CA ASP A 40 3.38 5.51 -10.63
C ASP A 40 2.09 4.83 -10.17
N PRO A 41 1.70 5.00 -8.91
CA PRO A 41 0.53 4.30 -8.38
C PRO A 41 -0.79 4.73 -9.02
N VAL A 42 -0.88 5.94 -9.54
CA VAL A 42 -2.08 6.40 -10.23
C VAL A 42 -2.27 5.64 -11.53
N LYS A 43 -1.22 5.52 -12.32
CA LYS A 43 -1.26 4.76 -13.57
C LYS A 43 -1.49 3.27 -13.28
N ARG A 44 -0.85 2.76 -12.24
CA ARG A 44 -1.02 1.36 -11.85
C ARG A 44 -2.47 1.06 -11.47
N LEU A 45 -3.13 1.98 -10.78
CA LEU A 45 -4.53 1.82 -10.45
C LEU A 45 -5.40 1.69 -11.71
N ARG A 46 -5.10 2.48 -12.74
CA ARG A 46 -5.82 2.37 -14.01
C ARG A 46 -5.61 1.02 -14.67
N LYS A 47 -4.43 0.45 -14.51
CA LYS A 47 -4.16 -0.91 -15.00
C LYS A 47 -4.97 -1.95 -14.23
N HIS A 48 -5.07 -1.81 -12.92
CA HIS A 48 -5.88 -2.72 -12.10
C HIS A 48 -7.35 -2.66 -12.47
N ASN A 49 -7.84 -1.49 -12.88
CA ASN A 49 -9.21 -1.31 -13.31
C ASN A 49 -9.44 -1.66 -14.78
N GLY A 50 -8.41 -2.13 -15.47
CA GLY A 50 -8.55 -2.53 -16.87
C GLY A 50 -8.63 -1.38 -17.85
N GLU A 51 -8.39 -0.13 -17.40
CA GLU A 51 -8.39 1.02 -18.29
C GLU A 51 -7.14 1.05 -19.14
N LEU A 52 -6.06 0.48 -18.66
CA LEU A 52 -4.81 0.34 -19.39
C LEU A 52 -4.38 -1.12 -19.32
N ALA A 53 -3.67 -1.59 -20.31
CA ALA A 53 -3.14 -2.95 -20.32
C ALA A 53 -2.08 -3.12 -19.23
N GLY A 54 -1.93 -4.33 -18.72
CA GLY A 54 -0.88 -4.64 -17.77
C GLY A 54 -1.32 -4.73 -16.32
N GLY A 55 -2.58 -4.89 -16.05
CA GLY A 55 -3.07 -5.12 -14.69
C GLY A 55 -2.73 -6.52 -14.21
N ALA A 56 -2.67 -6.70 -12.90
CA ALA A 56 -2.45 -8.01 -12.32
C ALA A 56 -3.64 -8.93 -12.57
N LYS A 57 -3.37 -10.21 -12.75
CA LYS A 57 -4.44 -11.18 -12.99
C LYS A 57 -5.48 -11.14 -11.88
N TYR A 58 -5.03 -11.06 -10.64
CA TYR A 58 -5.94 -11.05 -9.51
C TYR A 58 -6.89 -9.87 -9.58
N THR A 59 -6.37 -8.66 -9.78
CA THR A 59 -7.21 -7.46 -9.77
C THR A 59 -8.15 -7.43 -10.95
N LEU A 60 -7.68 -7.87 -12.13
CA LEU A 60 -8.52 -7.93 -13.31
C LEU A 60 -9.66 -8.94 -13.14
N SER A 61 -9.41 -10.04 -12.43
CA SER A 61 -10.43 -11.07 -12.20
C SER A 61 -11.58 -10.59 -11.31
N LYS A 62 -11.36 -9.51 -10.53
CA LYS A 62 -12.38 -8.99 -9.62
C LYS A 62 -13.17 -7.82 -10.21
N GLY A 63 -12.88 -7.47 -11.45
CA GLY A 63 -13.62 -6.42 -12.15
C GLY A 63 -13.11 -5.03 -11.82
N LYS A 64 -13.83 -4.04 -12.30
CA LYS A 64 -13.50 -2.63 -12.08
C LYS A 64 -13.97 -2.19 -10.71
N GLY A 65 -13.51 -1.04 -10.29
CA GLY A 65 -13.94 -0.48 -9.01
C GLY A 65 -12.85 -0.43 -7.96
N TRP A 66 -11.61 -0.72 -8.35
CA TRP A 66 -10.49 -0.61 -7.42
C TRP A 66 -10.22 0.85 -7.09
N GLU A 67 -9.97 1.12 -5.81
CA GLU A 67 -9.61 2.46 -5.35
C GLU A 67 -8.50 2.35 -4.33
N HIS A 68 -7.67 3.39 -4.23
CA HIS A 68 -6.59 3.42 -3.27
C HIS A 68 -7.11 3.49 -1.84
N VAL A 69 -6.53 2.70 -0.97
CA VAL A 69 -6.74 2.79 0.48
C VAL A 69 -5.66 3.66 1.09
N CYS A 70 -4.41 3.36 0.78
CA CYS A 70 -3.27 4.16 1.24
C CYS A 70 -2.09 3.99 0.30
N LEU A 71 -1.20 4.96 0.36
CA LEU A 71 0.07 4.96 -0.35
C LEU A 71 1.16 5.17 0.69
N ILE A 72 2.26 4.43 0.56
CA ILE A 72 3.39 4.57 1.48
C ILE A 72 4.61 5.01 0.70
N HIS A 73 5.13 6.17 1.10
CA HIS A 73 6.26 6.83 0.46
C HIS A 73 7.49 6.80 1.36
N GLY A 74 8.65 7.00 0.78
CA GLY A 74 9.88 7.14 1.54
C GLY A 74 10.91 6.05 1.27
N PHE A 75 10.55 5.04 0.47
CA PHE A 75 11.53 4.02 0.10
C PHE A 75 12.63 4.65 -0.75
N GLN A 76 13.87 4.35 -0.41
CA GLN A 76 15.02 4.90 -1.09
C GLN A 76 15.36 4.09 -2.35
N THR A 77 14.96 2.82 -2.39
CA THR A 77 15.23 1.94 -3.53
C THR A 77 14.02 1.06 -3.79
N LYS A 78 13.96 0.51 -4.99
CA LYS A 78 12.95 -0.47 -5.36
C LYS A 78 13.04 -1.70 -4.45
N THR A 79 14.24 -2.13 -4.12
CA THR A 79 14.44 -3.31 -3.28
C THR A 79 13.80 -3.14 -1.91
N GLN A 80 13.92 -1.95 -1.31
CA GLN A 80 13.26 -1.68 -0.03
C GLN A 80 11.76 -1.80 -0.16
N ALA A 81 11.18 -1.22 -1.21
CA ALA A 81 9.75 -1.29 -1.45
C ALA A 81 9.28 -2.74 -1.64
N LEU A 82 10.06 -3.54 -2.35
CA LEU A 82 9.74 -4.95 -2.56
C LEU A 82 9.83 -5.77 -1.28
N HIS A 83 10.81 -5.48 -0.42
CA HIS A 83 10.87 -6.15 0.89
C HIS A 83 9.63 -5.84 1.71
N PHE A 84 9.20 -4.58 1.69
CA PHE A 84 8.01 -4.16 2.42
C PHE A 84 6.77 -4.84 1.86
N GLU A 85 6.65 -4.88 0.54
CA GLU A 85 5.51 -5.53 -0.11
C GLU A 85 5.43 -7.01 0.29
N TRP A 86 6.55 -7.71 0.17
CA TRP A 86 6.59 -9.14 0.54
C TRP A 86 6.16 -9.32 1.99
N ALA A 87 6.73 -8.51 2.88
CA ALA A 87 6.42 -8.62 4.31
C ALA A 87 4.96 -8.33 4.58
N SER A 88 4.36 -7.38 3.89
CA SER A 88 2.95 -7.02 4.09
C SER A 88 2.02 -8.20 3.81
N LYS A 89 2.42 -9.08 2.91
CA LYS A 89 1.62 -10.24 2.53
C LYS A 89 1.87 -11.46 3.44
N HIS A 90 2.88 -11.38 4.31
CA HIS A 90 3.29 -12.52 5.14
C HIS A 90 3.15 -12.28 6.65
N VAL A 91 2.52 -11.19 7.06
CA VAL A 91 2.24 -10.94 8.47
C VAL A 91 1.15 -11.90 8.93
N PRO A 92 1.36 -12.65 10.03
CA PRO A 92 0.31 -13.53 10.56
C PRO A 92 -0.87 -12.73 11.14
N PRO A 93 -2.06 -13.30 11.10
CA PRO A 93 -2.42 -14.55 10.44
C PRO A 93 -2.54 -14.37 8.93
N ARG A 94 -1.90 -15.27 8.19
CA ARG A 94 -1.74 -15.07 6.74
C ARG A 94 -3.05 -15.23 5.97
N ASP A 95 -3.97 -16.00 6.51
CA ASP A 95 -5.24 -16.26 5.84
C ASP A 95 -6.35 -15.28 6.24
N ALA A 96 -6.09 -14.38 7.14
CA ALA A 96 -7.09 -13.39 7.52
C ALA A 96 -7.22 -12.36 6.40
N GLY A 97 -8.37 -12.34 5.76
CA GLY A 97 -8.62 -11.47 4.63
C GLY A 97 -9.43 -10.23 4.98
N GLY A 98 -9.72 -9.45 3.96
CA GLY A 98 -10.53 -8.25 4.10
C GLY A 98 -9.72 -7.01 4.43
N LEU A 99 -10.37 -5.86 4.25
CA LEU A 99 -9.70 -4.58 4.37
C LEU A 99 -9.20 -4.29 5.79
N VAL A 100 -10.02 -4.57 6.79
CA VAL A 100 -9.64 -4.29 8.18
C VAL A 100 -8.41 -5.10 8.57
N ASN A 101 -8.38 -6.38 8.19
CA ASN A 101 -7.22 -7.22 8.50
C ASN A 101 -5.98 -6.77 7.73
N ARG A 102 -6.15 -6.34 6.50
CA ARG A 102 -5.04 -5.81 5.71
C ARG A 102 -4.42 -4.60 6.40
N VAL A 103 -5.25 -3.71 6.94
CA VAL A 103 -4.77 -2.52 7.64
C VAL A 103 -4.15 -2.90 8.98
N LYS A 104 -4.73 -3.83 9.72
CA LYS A 104 -4.11 -4.31 10.96
C LYS A 104 -2.71 -4.86 10.71
N LYS A 105 -2.56 -5.67 9.66
CA LYS A 105 -1.26 -6.23 9.31
C LYS A 105 -0.26 -5.15 8.91
N LEU A 106 -0.75 -4.10 8.24
CA LEU A 106 0.11 -2.98 7.90
C LEU A 106 0.70 -2.35 9.15
N TYR A 107 -0.13 -2.08 10.16
CA TYR A 107 0.37 -1.48 11.39
C TYR A 107 1.32 -2.41 12.16
N ILE A 108 1.07 -3.71 12.13
CA ILE A 108 2.02 -4.67 12.71
C ILE A 108 3.36 -4.55 12.00
N LEU A 109 3.35 -4.50 10.67
CA LEU A 109 4.58 -4.39 9.89
C LEU A 109 5.31 -3.08 10.16
N LEU A 110 4.58 -1.97 10.25
CA LEU A 110 5.18 -0.65 10.51
C LEU A 110 5.90 -0.59 11.84
N ASN A 111 5.54 -1.46 12.78
CA ASN A 111 6.19 -1.51 14.09
C ASN A 111 7.32 -2.51 14.19
N LYS A 112 7.64 -3.23 13.11
CA LYS A 112 8.75 -4.18 13.14
C LYS A 112 10.07 -3.48 13.00
N GLU A 113 11.08 -4.00 13.69
CA GLU A 113 12.42 -3.47 13.61
C GLU A 113 13.01 -3.69 12.22
N ARG A 114 12.69 -4.81 11.59
CA ARG A 114 13.07 -5.12 10.21
C ARG A 114 11.87 -5.72 9.52
N TRP A 115 11.66 -5.38 8.25
CA TRP A 115 10.54 -5.93 7.50
C TRP A 115 10.78 -7.39 7.13
N THR A 116 12.02 -7.70 6.76
CA THR A 116 12.45 -9.08 6.46
C THR A 116 13.83 -9.28 7.06
N SER A 117 14.28 -10.53 7.11
CA SER A 117 15.62 -10.81 7.59
C SER A 117 16.71 -10.19 6.73
N LYS A 118 16.38 -9.87 5.48
CA LYS A 118 17.35 -9.31 4.53
C LYS A 118 17.24 -7.80 4.38
N SER A 119 16.24 -7.17 5.00
CA SER A 119 16.09 -5.72 4.88
C SER A 119 16.95 -5.01 5.91
N CYS A 120 17.19 -3.72 5.69
CA CYS A 120 17.85 -2.88 6.67
C CYS A 120 16.90 -2.63 7.84
N GLU A 121 17.40 -1.98 8.88
CA GLU A 121 16.52 -1.59 9.98
C GLU A 121 15.48 -0.60 9.50
N ALA A 122 14.24 -0.80 9.92
CA ALA A 122 13.14 0.04 9.48
C ALA A 122 13.33 1.51 9.83
N LYS A 123 13.95 1.80 10.96
CA LYS A 123 14.17 3.18 11.39
C LYS A 123 15.08 3.97 10.45
N SER A 124 15.86 3.29 9.61
CA SER A 124 16.72 3.98 8.65
C SER A 124 15.98 4.37 7.37
N VAL A 125 14.71 4.00 7.25
CA VAL A 125 13.88 4.31 6.10
C VAL A 125 12.58 4.93 6.62
N PRO A 126 12.58 6.22 6.97
CA PRO A 126 11.38 6.87 7.50
C PRO A 126 10.30 6.90 6.43
N LEU A 127 9.14 6.34 6.75
CA LEU A 127 8.06 6.23 5.79
C LEU A 127 6.96 7.24 6.09
N ILE A 128 6.22 7.60 5.04
CA ILE A 128 5.05 8.45 5.14
C ILE A 128 3.87 7.63 4.63
N VAL A 129 2.85 7.48 5.47
CA VAL A 129 1.64 6.74 5.10
C VAL A 129 0.56 7.76 4.74
N GLU A 130 0.22 7.79 3.48
CA GLU A 130 -0.79 8.70 2.96
C GLU A 130 -2.10 7.96 2.80
N TRP A 131 -3.14 8.35 3.55
CA TRP A 131 -4.43 7.67 3.52
C TRP A 131 -5.36 8.31 2.49
N LYS A 132 -6.01 7.46 1.71
CA LYS A 132 -7.00 7.88 0.71
C LYS A 132 -8.41 7.47 1.10
N LYS A 133 -8.55 6.63 2.13
CA LYS A 133 -9.83 6.08 2.54
C LYS A 133 -9.84 5.93 4.05
N ALA A 134 -10.98 6.18 4.67
CA ALA A 134 -11.14 5.93 6.09
C ALA A 134 -11.29 4.44 6.35
N VAL A 135 -10.51 3.89 7.25
CA VAL A 135 -10.59 2.47 7.63
C VAL A 135 -10.46 2.37 9.13
N GLU A 136 -11.44 1.77 9.77
CA GLU A 136 -11.40 1.55 11.20
C GLU A 136 -10.27 0.61 11.59
N CYS A 137 -9.50 1.00 12.56
CA CYS A 137 -8.44 0.16 13.11
C CYS A 137 -8.19 0.58 14.55
N LYS A 138 -8.25 -0.36 15.48
CA LYS A 138 -8.15 -0.01 16.88
C LYS A 138 -6.78 0.48 17.29
N ASP A 139 -5.73 -0.15 16.79
CA ASP A 139 -4.38 0.19 17.17
C ASP A 139 -3.63 0.73 15.97
N ARG A 140 -3.42 2.05 15.98
CA ARG A 140 -2.69 2.75 14.93
C ARG A 140 -1.37 3.29 15.45
N THR A 141 -0.83 2.71 16.51
CA THR A 141 0.45 3.14 17.05
C THR A 141 1.56 2.88 16.03
N VAL A 142 2.39 3.88 15.80
CA VAL A 142 3.57 3.76 14.94
C VAL A 142 4.78 4.35 15.64
N PRO A 143 5.98 3.90 15.27
CA PRO A 143 7.21 4.53 15.78
C PRO A 143 7.29 5.99 15.37
N ASP A 144 8.09 6.76 16.11
CA ASP A 144 8.20 8.20 15.88
C ASP A 144 8.86 8.56 14.55
N TYR A 145 9.57 7.63 13.92
CA TYR A 145 10.18 7.91 12.61
C TYR A 145 9.19 7.70 11.45
N ILE A 146 7.94 7.31 11.72
CA ILE A 146 6.93 7.14 10.68
C ILE A 146 5.90 8.25 10.81
N MET A 147 5.59 8.90 9.67
CA MET A 147 4.55 9.89 9.61
C MET A 147 3.26 9.24 9.12
N ASP A 148 2.28 9.06 10.01
CA ASP A 148 1.00 8.50 9.62
C ASP A 148 0.01 9.65 9.49
N THR A 149 -0.47 9.89 8.28
CA THR A 149 -1.35 11.03 8.02
C THR A 149 -2.82 10.74 8.32
N TYR A 150 -3.13 9.60 8.90
CA TYR A 150 -4.53 9.23 9.10
C TYR A 150 -5.22 10.21 10.05
N THR A 151 -6.33 10.79 9.58
CA THR A 151 -7.12 11.69 10.40
C THR A 151 -8.58 11.27 10.24
N PRO A 152 -9.12 10.49 11.17
CA PRO A 152 -10.49 10.00 11.06
C PRO A 152 -11.51 11.11 10.85
N LEU A 153 -11.29 12.27 11.45
CA LEU A 153 -12.19 13.39 11.33
C LEU A 153 -12.31 13.87 9.89
N LEU A 154 -11.20 13.95 9.18
CA LEU A 154 -11.21 14.42 7.82
C LEU A 154 -11.75 13.40 6.82
N HIS A 155 -11.72 12.12 7.19
CA HIS A 155 -12.17 11.05 6.31
C HIS A 155 -13.61 10.62 6.60
N SER A 156 -14.21 11.13 7.67
CA SER A 156 -15.58 10.80 8.02
C SER A 156 -16.55 11.78 7.36
N PRO A 157 -17.51 11.32 6.57
CA PRO A 157 -18.47 12.24 5.93
C PRO A 157 -19.22 13.11 6.93
N ALA A 158 -19.59 12.55 8.07
CA ALA A 158 -20.32 13.32 9.08
C ALA A 158 -19.49 14.45 9.65
N LEU A 159 -18.21 14.20 9.86
CA LEU A 159 -17.33 15.21 10.41
C LEU A 159 -16.88 16.23 9.38
N LYS A 160 -16.77 15.82 8.13
CA LYS A 160 -16.51 16.78 7.05
C LYS A 160 -17.62 17.82 6.99
N GLY A 161 -18.87 17.40 7.14
CA GLY A 161 -19.97 18.33 7.17
C GLY A 161 -19.86 19.34 8.27
N ARG A 162 -19.43 18.93 9.46
CA ARG A 162 -19.24 19.86 10.57
C ARG A 162 -18.11 20.85 10.31
N LEU A 163 -17.04 20.39 9.70
CA LEU A 163 -15.91 21.25 9.45
C LEU A 163 -16.21 22.31 8.38
N LEU A 164 -17.19 22.04 7.55
CA LEU A 164 -17.56 22.98 6.48
C LEU A 164 -18.62 23.98 6.95
N THR A 165 -19.22 23.76 8.07
CA THR A 165 -20.15 24.72 8.64
C THR A 165 -19.49 25.59 9.67
#